data_4f84dd1efaad2e0e9e3e6ffdcab37675
#
_entry.id   4f84dd1efaad2e0e9e3e6ffdcab37675
#
_cell.length_a   1.000
_cell.length_b   1.000
_cell.length_c   1.000
_cell.angle_alpha   90.00
_cell.angle_beta   90.00
_cell.angle_gamma   90.00
#
_symmetry.space_group_name_H-M   'P 1'
#
loop_
_entity.id
_entity.type
_entity.pdbx_description
1 polymer ?
#
loop_
_entity_poly.entity_id
_entity_poly.type
_entity_poly.pdbx_seq_one_letter_code
_entity_poly.pdbx_strand_id
1 'polypeptide(L)'
;MKKFIQTIKNIYKIEELRKRIVYTFLLILVYRLGSFIVLPGIDPSVIAEFSASMSNRTDALSLLNMFSGGAFGNVSIFALGVMPYISASIVVQLLGVFVGKFRKMQAEESGRRKLNQITRLLTIVILCIQGPAYISNIMHQYPN
;
A
#
# COMPACT_ATOMS: atom_id res chain seq x y z
N MET A 1 -21.15 17.03 -21.81
CA MET A 1 -21.70 16.83 -20.46
C MET A 1 -22.84 15.83 -20.39
N LYS A 2 -23.83 15.90 -21.28
CA LYS A 2 -24.95 14.94 -21.29
C LYS A 2 -24.50 13.48 -21.46
N LYS A 3 -23.54 13.21 -22.34
CA LYS A 3 -22.97 11.86 -22.55
C LYS A 3 -22.28 11.33 -21.29
N PHE A 4 -21.58 12.18 -20.55
CA PHE A 4 -20.91 11.82 -19.30
C PHE A 4 -21.91 11.42 -18.21
N ILE A 5 -22.96 12.20 -18.06
CA ILE A 5 -24.06 11.92 -17.09
C ILE A 5 -24.79 10.63 -17.46
N GLN A 6 -25.05 10.39 -18.76
CA GLN A 6 -25.64 9.15 -19.22
C GLN A 6 -24.73 7.94 -18.98
N THR A 7 -23.43 8.10 -19.16
CA THR A 7 -22.45 7.05 -18.88
C THR A 7 -22.45 6.68 -17.41
N ILE A 8 -22.44 7.67 -16.51
CA ILE A 8 -22.52 7.44 -15.06
C ILE A 8 -23.84 6.76 -14.69
N LYS A 9 -24.94 7.20 -15.29
CA LYS A 9 -26.27 6.63 -15.04
C LYS A 9 -26.35 5.17 -15.53
N ASN A 10 -25.71 4.85 -16.66
CA ASN A 10 -25.62 3.49 -17.18
C ASN A 10 -24.73 2.61 -16.31
N ILE A 11 -23.62 3.13 -15.79
CA ILE A 11 -22.77 2.44 -14.82
C ILE A 11 -23.56 2.09 -13.56
N TYR A 12 -24.36 3.01 -13.08
CA TYR A 12 -25.21 2.77 -11.91
C TYR A 12 -26.29 1.71 -12.14
N LYS A 13 -26.77 1.56 -13.39
CA LYS A 13 -27.77 0.55 -13.76
C LYS A 13 -27.20 -0.88 -13.79
N ILE A 14 -25.91 -1.03 -14.05
CA ILE A 14 -25.25 -2.34 -14.10
C ILE A 14 -24.99 -2.78 -12.65
N GLU A 15 -25.71 -3.80 -12.21
CA GLU A 15 -25.65 -4.27 -10.82
C GLU A 15 -24.28 -4.78 -10.42
N GLU A 16 -23.63 -5.54 -11.30
CA GLU A 16 -22.30 -6.09 -11.06
C GLU A 16 -21.24 -5.00 -10.90
N LEU A 17 -21.23 -4.02 -11.80
CA LEU A 17 -20.31 -2.88 -11.75
C LEU A 17 -20.57 -2.01 -10.52
N ARG A 18 -21.83 -1.78 -10.18
CA ARG A 18 -22.22 -1.03 -8.98
C ARG A 18 -21.68 -1.69 -7.71
N LYS A 19 -21.83 -3.02 -7.58
CA LYS A 19 -21.31 -3.77 -6.44
C LYS A 19 -19.80 -3.62 -6.29
N ARG A 20 -19.07 -3.70 -7.38
CA ARG A 20 -17.61 -3.51 -7.39
C ARG A 20 -17.20 -2.10 -6.97
N ILE A 21 -17.88 -1.10 -7.48
CA ILE A 21 -17.60 0.31 -7.13
C ILE A 21 -17.86 0.56 -5.65
N VAL A 22 -19.02 0.12 -5.14
CA VAL A 22 -19.36 0.27 -3.71
C VAL A 22 -18.35 -0.44 -2.83
N TYR A 23 -17.94 -1.65 -3.20
CA TYR A 23 -16.93 -2.41 -2.47
C TYR A 23 -15.58 -1.69 -2.43
N THR A 24 -15.16 -1.13 -3.57
CA THR A 24 -13.90 -0.37 -3.68
C THR A 24 -13.95 0.88 -2.81
N PHE A 25 -15.04 1.64 -2.84
CA PHE A 25 -15.21 2.82 -1.99
C PHE A 25 -15.20 2.47 -0.50
N LEU A 26 -15.83 1.36 -0.14
CA LEU A 26 -15.85 0.88 1.23
C LEU A 26 -14.44 0.52 1.72
N LEU A 27 -13.65 -0.17 0.90
CA LEU A 27 -12.26 -0.48 1.21
C LEU A 27 -11.39 0.77 1.35
N ILE A 28 -11.57 1.76 0.47
CA ILE A 28 -10.86 3.03 0.54
C ILE A 28 -11.23 3.77 1.84
N LEU A 29 -12.49 3.75 2.21
CA LEU A 29 -12.97 4.37 3.45
C LEU A 29 -12.35 3.70 4.68
N VAL A 30 -12.30 2.38 4.73
CA VAL A 30 -11.65 1.61 5.80
C VAL A 30 -10.17 1.94 5.89
N TYR A 31 -9.48 1.98 4.76
CA TYR A 31 -8.07 2.36 4.68
C TYR A 31 -7.85 3.78 5.22
N ARG A 32 -8.70 4.72 4.82
CA ARG A 32 -8.59 6.12 5.25
C ARG A 32 -8.81 6.26 6.76
N LEU A 33 -9.80 5.57 7.30
CA LEU A 33 -10.02 5.54 8.75
C LEU A 33 -8.81 4.94 9.49
N GLY A 34 -8.25 3.85 9.00
CA GLY A 34 -7.05 3.23 9.56
C GLY A 34 -5.81 4.11 9.47
N SER A 35 -5.73 4.99 8.46
CA SER A 35 -4.63 5.94 8.32
C SER A 35 -4.61 7.00 9.42
N PHE A 36 -5.74 7.29 10.05
CA PHE A 36 -5.83 8.20 11.18
C PHE A 36 -5.62 7.53 12.53
N ILE A 37 -5.66 6.19 12.58
CA ILE A 37 -5.41 5.44 13.81
C ILE A 37 -3.89 5.35 14.00
N VAL A 38 -3.40 6.06 15.00
CA VAL A 38 -1.98 6.08 15.35
C VAL A 38 -1.59 4.80 16.09
N LEU A 39 -0.35 4.35 15.87
CA LEU A 39 0.19 3.20 16.60
C LEU A 39 0.21 3.48 18.11
N PRO A 40 -0.30 2.56 18.93
CA PRO A 40 -0.26 2.72 20.37
C PRO A 40 1.19 2.71 20.89
N GLY A 41 1.50 3.63 21.82
CA GLY A 41 2.82 3.74 22.41
C GLY A 41 3.73 4.80 21.79
N ILE A 42 3.22 5.60 20.89
CA ILE A 42 3.96 6.74 20.28
C ILE A 42 3.33 8.06 20.77
N ASP A 43 4.17 8.96 21.22
CA ASP A 43 3.71 10.27 21.69
C ASP A 43 3.24 11.17 20.56
N PRO A 44 2.15 11.94 20.76
CA PRO A 44 1.64 12.85 19.73
C PRO A 44 2.63 13.92 19.28
N SER A 45 3.54 14.34 20.13
CA SER A 45 4.59 15.30 19.80
C SER A 45 5.55 14.77 18.75
N VAL A 46 5.95 13.51 18.88
CA VAL A 46 6.82 12.80 17.91
C VAL A 46 6.15 12.72 16.53
N ILE A 47 4.85 12.48 16.52
CA ILE A 47 4.08 12.41 15.26
C ILE A 47 4.05 13.78 14.57
N ALA A 48 3.84 14.86 15.33
CA ALA A 48 3.82 16.20 14.80
C ALA A 48 5.17 16.59 14.18
N GLU A 49 6.27 16.31 14.89
CA GLU A 49 7.62 16.56 14.38
C GLU A 49 7.95 15.71 13.15
N PHE A 50 7.60 14.43 13.19
CA PHE A 50 7.84 13.51 12.07
C PHE A 50 7.05 13.93 10.82
N SER A 51 5.78 14.27 10.97
CA SER A 51 4.95 14.72 9.85
C SER A 51 5.43 16.05 9.27
N ALA A 52 5.85 16.99 10.12
CA ALA A 52 6.43 18.25 9.70
C ALA A 52 7.76 18.05 8.96
N SER A 53 8.61 17.16 9.44
CA SER A 53 9.86 16.83 8.77
C SER A 53 9.64 16.19 7.40
N MET A 54 8.60 15.37 7.25
CA MET A 54 8.23 14.74 5.98
C MET A 54 7.74 15.76 4.95
N SER A 55 6.99 16.76 5.39
CA SER A 55 6.47 17.81 4.50
C SER A 55 7.55 18.70 3.91
N ASN A 56 8.64 18.88 4.65
CA ASN A 56 9.75 19.77 4.26
C ASN A 56 10.85 19.05 3.47
N ARG A 57 10.79 17.72 3.35
CA ARG A 57 11.79 16.95 2.60
C ARG A 57 11.28 16.60 1.20
N THR A 58 12.15 16.78 0.23
CA THR A 58 11.96 16.33 -1.16
C THR A 58 12.58 14.95 -1.41
N ASP A 59 12.88 14.21 -0.36
CA ASP A 59 13.57 12.92 -0.42
C ASP A 59 12.61 11.75 -0.69
N ALA A 60 13.20 10.56 -0.85
CA ALA A 60 12.49 9.32 -1.04
C ALA A 60 11.42 9.04 0.01
N LEU A 61 11.62 9.51 1.25
CA LEU A 61 10.65 9.36 2.35
C LEU A 61 9.36 10.16 2.10
N SER A 62 9.48 11.34 1.48
CA SER A 62 8.32 12.15 1.08
C SER A 62 7.50 11.41 0.01
N LEU A 63 8.16 10.74 -0.95
CA LEU A 63 7.48 9.91 -1.94
C LEU A 63 6.75 8.73 -1.28
N LEU A 64 7.36 8.08 -0.30
CA LEU A 64 6.70 7.00 0.45
C LEU A 64 5.45 7.50 1.17
N ASN A 65 5.51 8.68 1.76
CA ASN A 65 4.36 9.30 2.41
C ASN A 65 3.23 9.60 1.41
N MET A 66 3.60 10.08 0.21
CA MET A 66 2.64 10.33 -0.86
C MET A 66 1.96 9.03 -1.32
N PHE A 67 2.71 7.95 -1.54
CA PHE A 67 2.17 6.66 -1.94
C PHE A 67 1.28 6.02 -0.88
N SER A 68 1.57 6.23 0.39
CA SER A 68 0.75 5.73 1.49
C SER A 68 -0.46 6.61 1.81
N GLY A 69 -0.66 7.71 1.07
CA GLY A 69 -1.76 8.64 1.31
C GLY A 69 -1.66 9.36 2.66
N GLY A 70 -0.46 9.64 3.13
CA GLY A 70 -0.20 10.30 4.41
C GLY A 70 -0.12 9.36 5.62
N ALA A 71 -0.43 8.07 5.45
CA ALA A 71 -0.41 7.12 6.55
C ALA A 71 1.00 6.92 7.14
N PHE A 72 2.03 7.03 6.32
CA PHE A 72 3.42 6.91 6.73
C PHE A 72 3.83 8.05 7.67
N GLY A 73 3.50 9.30 7.31
CA GLY A 73 3.80 10.47 8.14
C GLY A 73 3.00 10.53 9.43
N ASN A 74 1.79 9.98 9.44
CA ASN A 74 0.95 9.91 10.63
C ASN A 74 1.31 8.76 11.58
N VAL A 75 2.30 7.95 11.23
CA VAL A 75 2.68 6.76 12.01
C VAL A 75 1.47 5.89 12.37
N SER A 76 0.61 5.69 11.38
CA SER A 76 -0.63 4.91 11.55
C SER A 76 -0.39 3.41 11.43
N ILE A 77 -1.42 2.63 11.73
CA ILE A 77 -1.38 1.17 11.54
C ILE A 77 -1.16 0.76 10.08
N PHE A 78 -1.49 1.64 9.14
CA PHE A 78 -1.27 1.44 7.70
C PHE A 78 -0.07 2.23 7.15
N ALA A 79 0.89 2.57 8.00
CA ALA A 79 2.05 3.39 7.63
C ALA A 79 2.81 2.86 6.40
N LEU A 80 3.01 1.57 6.31
CA LEU A 80 3.69 0.93 5.18
C LEU A 80 2.82 0.87 3.91
N GLY A 81 1.50 0.94 4.06
CA GLY A 81 0.55 0.91 2.94
C GLY A 81 0.73 -0.32 2.06
N VAL A 82 0.79 -0.10 0.76
CA VAL A 82 0.96 -1.16 -0.25
C VAL A 82 2.43 -1.36 -0.68
N MET A 83 3.37 -0.63 -0.12
CA MET A 83 4.79 -0.67 -0.51
C MET A 83 5.40 -2.07 -0.43
N PRO A 84 5.17 -2.88 0.63
CA PRO A 84 5.70 -4.25 0.68
C PRO A 84 5.19 -5.11 -0.48
N TYR A 85 3.93 -4.97 -0.84
CA TYR A 85 3.31 -5.70 -1.95
C TYR A 85 3.91 -5.28 -3.30
N ILE A 86 4.09 -3.99 -3.54
CA ILE A 86 4.69 -3.47 -4.77
C ILE A 86 6.13 -3.98 -4.90
N SER A 87 6.91 -3.92 -3.83
CA SER A 87 8.29 -4.41 -3.82
C SER A 87 8.35 -5.91 -4.12
N ALA A 88 7.51 -6.70 -3.49
CA ALA A 88 7.41 -8.14 -3.74
C ALA A 88 7.01 -8.45 -5.19
N SER A 89 6.05 -7.72 -5.72
CA SER A 89 5.58 -7.87 -7.11
C SER A 89 6.69 -7.56 -8.11
N ILE A 90 7.45 -6.50 -7.90
CA ILE A 90 8.58 -6.12 -8.75
C ILE A 90 9.65 -7.22 -8.70
N VAL A 91 10.00 -7.73 -7.52
CA VAL A 91 10.98 -8.82 -7.37
C VAL A 91 10.53 -10.06 -8.12
N VAL A 92 9.28 -10.46 -8.01
CA VAL A 92 8.73 -11.63 -8.72
C VAL A 92 8.75 -11.42 -10.24
N GLN A 93 8.44 -10.22 -10.72
CA GLN A 93 8.52 -9.88 -12.13
C GLN A 93 9.95 -9.95 -12.67
N LEU A 94 10.91 -9.43 -11.91
CA LEU A 94 12.33 -9.52 -12.26
C LEU A 94 12.82 -10.96 -12.28
N LEU A 95 12.42 -11.78 -11.31
CA LEU A 95 12.72 -13.21 -11.32
C LEU A 95 12.14 -13.91 -12.56
N GLY A 96 10.96 -13.48 -13.01
CA GLY A 96 10.36 -13.99 -14.25
C GLY A 96 11.17 -13.67 -15.49
N VAL A 97 11.95 -12.58 -15.50
CA VAL A 97 12.87 -12.24 -16.59
C VAL A 97 14.16 -13.07 -16.54
N PHE A 98 14.72 -13.25 -15.34
CA PHE A 98 16.01 -13.90 -15.15
C PHE A 98 15.94 -15.43 -15.10
N VAL A 99 14.84 -15.98 -14.59
CA VAL A 99 14.67 -17.43 -14.40
C VAL A 99 13.61 -17.95 -15.36
N GLY A 100 14.02 -18.86 -16.26
CA GLY A 100 13.14 -19.42 -17.30
C GLY A 100 11.89 -20.16 -16.75
N LYS A 101 12.00 -20.77 -15.56
CA LYS A 101 10.86 -21.41 -14.90
C LYS A 101 9.75 -20.43 -14.57
N PHE A 102 10.09 -19.27 -14.03
CA PHE A 102 9.12 -18.21 -13.69
C PHE A 102 8.50 -17.60 -14.95
N ARG A 103 9.27 -17.49 -16.03
CA ARG A 103 8.76 -17.02 -17.33
C ARG A 103 7.67 -17.96 -17.87
N LYS A 104 7.87 -19.28 -17.80
CA LYS A 104 6.87 -20.26 -18.19
C LYS A 104 5.63 -20.19 -17.30
N MET A 105 5.80 -19.99 -16.00
CA MET A 105 4.70 -19.83 -15.05
C MET A 105 3.88 -18.55 -15.33
N GLN A 106 4.52 -17.46 -15.79
CA GLN A 106 3.82 -16.24 -16.16
C GLN A 106 2.96 -16.39 -17.42
N ALA A 107 3.33 -17.27 -18.34
CA ALA A 107 2.60 -17.53 -19.57
C ALA A 107 1.32 -18.35 -19.35
N GLU A 108 1.27 -19.18 -18.31
CA GLU A 108 0.13 -20.04 -17.98
C GLU A 108 -0.77 -19.39 -16.92
N GLU A 109 -2.09 -19.55 -17.03
CA GLU A 109 -3.04 -19.02 -16.03
C GLU A 109 -2.87 -19.67 -14.65
N SER A 110 -2.63 -20.98 -14.59
CA SER A 110 -2.34 -21.68 -13.34
C SER A 110 -1.04 -21.22 -12.73
N GLY A 111 -0.03 -20.92 -13.55
CA GLY A 111 1.24 -20.34 -13.14
C GLY A 111 1.10 -18.94 -12.56
N ARG A 112 0.25 -18.10 -13.14
CA ARG A 112 -0.04 -16.76 -12.61
C ARG A 112 -0.65 -16.80 -11.22
N ARG A 113 -1.55 -17.75 -10.96
CA ARG A 113 -2.11 -17.94 -9.61
C ARG A 113 -1.03 -18.30 -8.59
N LYS A 114 -0.10 -19.20 -8.94
CA LYS A 114 1.05 -19.56 -8.10
C LYS A 114 1.96 -18.36 -7.87
N LEU A 115 2.24 -17.56 -8.90
CA LEU A 115 3.03 -16.35 -8.79
C LEU A 115 2.38 -15.33 -7.87
N ASN A 116 1.07 -15.16 -7.94
CA ASN A 116 0.32 -14.28 -7.04
C ASN A 116 0.41 -14.75 -5.59
N GLN A 117 0.34 -16.06 -5.33
CA GLN A 117 0.52 -16.63 -4.00
C GLN A 117 1.94 -16.40 -3.48
N ILE A 118 2.95 -16.61 -4.33
CA ILE A 118 4.37 -16.35 -3.99
C ILE A 118 4.56 -14.86 -3.68
N THR A 119 3.96 -13.96 -4.45
CA THR A 119 4.02 -12.51 -4.23
C THR A 119 3.42 -12.14 -2.87
N ARG A 120 2.28 -12.71 -2.52
CA ARG A 120 1.63 -12.48 -1.22
C ARG A 120 2.48 -12.99 -0.06
N LEU A 121 3.05 -14.19 -0.20
CA LEU A 121 3.93 -14.77 0.82
C LEU A 121 5.19 -13.92 1.00
N LEU A 122 5.81 -13.50 -0.11
CA LEU A 122 6.98 -12.63 -0.09
C LEU A 122 6.64 -11.26 0.54
N THR A 123 5.45 -10.73 0.28
CA THR A 123 4.94 -9.50 0.90
C THR A 123 4.90 -9.62 2.42
N ILE A 124 4.41 -10.74 2.95
CA ILE A 124 4.36 -10.99 4.39
C ILE A 124 5.77 -11.02 4.99
N VAL A 125 6.71 -11.70 4.33
CA VAL A 125 8.12 -11.76 4.77
C VAL A 125 8.74 -10.36 4.79
N ILE A 126 8.56 -9.58 3.72
CA ILE A 126 9.05 -8.20 3.64
C ILE A 126 8.43 -7.34 4.73
N LEU A 127 7.12 -7.48 4.97
CA LEU A 127 6.40 -6.75 6.00
C LEU A 127 6.95 -7.05 7.39
N CYS A 128 7.24 -8.31 7.68
CA CYS A 128 7.85 -8.74 8.95
C CYS A 128 9.23 -8.13 9.19
N ILE A 129 9.98 -7.85 8.11
CA ILE A 129 11.29 -7.19 8.18
C ILE A 129 11.12 -5.67 8.29
N GLN A 130 10.28 -5.07 7.46
CA GLN A 130 10.11 -3.62 7.38
C GLN A 130 9.37 -3.02 8.58
N GLY A 131 8.42 -3.75 9.18
CA GLY A 131 7.65 -3.27 10.31
C GLY A 131 8.51 -2.90 11.51
N PRO A 132 9.28 -3.85 12.07
CA PRO A 132 10.20 -3.57 13.16
C PRO A 132 11.26 -2.53 12.80
N ALA A 133 11.78 -2.52 11.57
CA ALA A 133 12.74 -1.54 11.10
C ALA A 133 12.16 -0.12 11.10
N TYR A 134 10.91 0.03 10.68
CA TYR A 134 10.19 1.31 10.69
C TYR A 134 10.00 1.84 12.12
N ILE A 135 9.53 1.01 13.02
CA ILE A 135 9.32 1.38 14.43
C ILE A 135 10.66 1.72 15.10
N SER A 136 11.69 0.92 14.87
CA SER A 136 13.04 1.16 15.40
C SER A 136 13.61 2.50 14.90
N ASN A 137 13.41 2.82 13.63
CA ASN A 137 13.86 4.08 13.05
C ASN A 137 13.18 5.28 13.73
N ILE A 138 11.89 5.21 13.96
CA ILE A 138 11.16 6.29 14.66
C ILE A 138 11.65 6.44 16.09
N MET A 139 11.83 5.34 16.81
CA MET A 139 12.33 5.37 18.19
C MET A 139 13.75 5.92 18.30
N HIS A 140 14.61 5.68 17.29
CA HIS A 140 15.97 6.21 17.27
C HIS A 140 16.03 7.69 16.93
N GLN A 141 15.17 8.16 16.04
CA GLN A 141 15.14 9.57 15.64
C GLN A 141 14.54 10.47 16.72
N TYR A 142 13.63 9.94 17.51
CA TYR A 142 12.91 10.68 18.54
C TYR A 142 12.96 9.90 19.87
N PRO A 143 14.13 9.84 20.53
CA PRO A 143 14.21 9.26 21.88
C PRO A 143 13.46 10.16 22.85
N ASN A 144 12.59 9.61 23.63
CA ASN A 144 11.86 10.30 24.70
C ASN A 144 12.82 10.80 25.80
#